data_64b58ba1a5de3548e12e0b4734f51acd
#
_entry.id   64b58ba1a5de3548e12e0b4734f51acd
#
_cell.length_a   1.000
_cell.length_b   1.000
_cell.length_c   1.000
_cell.angle_alpha   90.00
_cell.angle_beta   90.00
_cell.angle_gamma   90.00
#
_symmetry.space_group_name_H-M   'P 1'
#
loop_
_entity.id
_entity.type
_entity.pdbx_description
1 polymer ?
#
loop_
_entity_poly.entity_id
_entity_poly.type
_entity_poly.pdbx_seq_one_letter_code
_entity_poly.pdbx_strand_id
1 'polypeptide(L)'
;MNKLREKIFAWLLKRQASRKVAIPQWDKVRSVAILYPNDNIQHIIKQIEQADKEVVLFTLPDKKHINWLTERPKAEERELLVARRFDVLIDLTQTPSRTMQYMAMDIRADFKVGRFIREGIHDMTIDTVSQETPDFLFEQIIKYIKMFSQK
;
A
#
# COMPACT_ATOMS: atom_id res chain seq x y z
N MET A 1 25.42 -6.38 -4.88
CA MET A 1 24.17 -6.52 -4.10
C MET A 1 24.46 -6.61 -2.61
N ASN A 2 23.76 -5.87 -1.82
CA ASN A 2 24.03 -5.81 -0.39
C ASN A 2 23.24 -6.89 0.35
N LYS A 3 23.96 -7.89 0.90
CA LYS A 3 23.34 -8.99 1.62
C LYS A 3 22.63 -8.53 2.91
N LEU A 4 23.18 -7.51 3.55
CA LEU A 4 22.56 -6.95 4.76
C LEU A 4 21.20 -6.33 4.43
N ARG A 5 21.13 -5.58 3.35
CA ARG A 5 19.88 -5.00 2.86
C ARG A 5 18.79 -6.06 2.67
N GLU A 6 19.15 -7.17 2.02
CA GLU A 6 18.22 -8.26 1.78
C GLU A 6 17.77 -8.94 3.07
N LYS A 7 18.67 -9.13 4.03
CA LYS A 7 18.33 -9.73 5.33
C LYS A 7 17.37 -8.86 6.12
N ILE A 8 17.58 -7.55 6.13
CA ILE A 8 16.71 -6.61 6.84
C ILE A 8 15.30 -6.67 6.24
N PHE A 9 15.23 -6.63 4.92
CA PHE A 9 13.95 -6.66 4.22
C PHE A 9 13.21 -7.97 4.50
N ALA A 10 13.90 -9.11 4.39
CA ALA A 10 13.31 -10.42 4.64
C ALA A 10 12.79 -10.55 6.08
N TRP A 11 13.53 -10.00 7.04
CA TRP A 11 13.11 -10.02 8.44
C TRP A 11 11.82 -9.23 8.66
N LEU A 12 11.73 -8.04 8.06
CA LEU A 12 10.54 -7.22 8.15
C LEU A 12 9.34 -7.89 7.48
N LEU A 13 9.55 -8.55 6.37
CA LEU A 13 8.50 -9.32 5.69
C LEU A 13 7.94 -10.42 6.57
N LYS A 14 8.80 -11.14 7.29
CA LYS A 14 8.36 -12.20 8.20
C LYS A 14 7.43 -11.66 9.28
N ARG A 15 7.72 -10.47 9.78
CA ARG A 15 6.86 -9.83 10.79
C ARG A 15 5.48 -9.50 10.23
N GLN A 16 5.43 -9.03 8.98
CA GLN A 16 4.16 -8.71 8.32
C GLN A 16 3.36 -9.96 7.98
N ALA A 17 4.02 -11.02 7.56
CA ALA A 17 3.37 -12.26 7.12
C ALA A 17 2.54 -12.95 8.20
N SER A 18 2.75 -12.61 9.48
CA SER A 18 1.96 -13.19 10.56
C SER A 18 0.60 -12.55 10.73
N ARG A 19 0.30 -11.45 10.01
CA ARG A 19 -1.00 -10.76 10.09
C ARG A 19 -2.12 -11.66 9.55
N LYS A 20 -3.22 -11.66 10.28
CA LYS A 20 -4.47 -12.28 9.82
C LYS A 20 -5.54 -11.23 9.91
N VAL A 21 -6.14 -10.89 8.78
CA VAL A 21 -7.15 -9.83 8.71
C VAL A 21 -8.33 -10.29 7.88
N ALA A 22 -9.50 -9.78 8.22
CA ALA A 22 -10.72 -10.00 7.45
C ALA A 22 -10.82 -8.96 6.35
N ILE A 23 -11.42 -9.34 5.23
CA ILE A 23 -11.68 -8.40 4.14
C ILE A 23 -12.80 -7.46 4.60
N PRO A 24 -12.59 -6.15 4.59
CA PRO A 24 -13.60 -5.21 5.10
C PRO A 24 -14.79 -5.08 4.15
N GLN A 25 -15.91 -4.66 4.69
CA GLN A 25 -17.04 -4.26 3.88
C GLN A 25 -16.78 -2.84 3.39
N TRP A 26 -16.72 -2.65 2.07
CA TRP A 26 -16.37 -1.35 1.50
C TRP A 26 -17.24 -0.22 2.02
N ASP A 27 -18.54 -0.48 2.20
CA ASP A 27 -19.47 0.55 2.68
C ASP A 27 -19.15 1.03 4.08
N LYS A 28 -18.45 0.23 4.87
CA LYS A 28 -18.08 0.56 6.24
C LYS A 28 -16.70 1.18 6.36
N VAL A 29 -15.93 1.16 5.28
CA VAL A 29 -14.60 1.79 5.24
C VAL A 29 -14.77 3.30 5.30
N ARG A 30 -14.07 3.95 6.23
CA ARG A 30 -14.14 5.40 6.43
C ARG A 30 -12.85 6.12 6.04
N SER A 31 -11.71 5.46 6.18
CA SER A 31 -10.42 6.06 5.88
C SER A 31 -9.61 5.15 4.99
N VAL A 32 -9.03 5.73 3.94
CA VAL A 32 -8.28 5.01 2.92
C VAL A 32 -6.92 5.68 2.74
N ALA A 33 -5.86 4.88 2.81
CA ALA A 33 -4.54 5.32 2.39
C ALA A 33 -4.31 4.80 0.98
N ILE A 34 -3.83 5.65 0.10
CA ILE A 34 -3.43 5.28 -1.25
C ILE A 34 -1.91 5.40 -1.33
N LEU A 35 -1.26 4.38 -1.85
CA LEU A 35 0.18 4.40 -2.10
C LEU A 35 0.40 4.37 -3.61
N TYR A 36 1.10 5.38 -4.12
CA TYR A 36 1.41 5.50 -5.54
C TYR A 36 2.63 6.41 -5.69
N PRO A 37 3.53 6.16 -6.66
CA PRO A 37 4.79 6.91 -6.74
C PRO A 37 4.65 8.43 -6.92
N ASN A 38 3.57 8.88 -7.55
CA ASN A 38 3.35 10.31 -7.81
C ASN A 38 1.87 10.67 -7.59
N ASP A 39 1.49 11.90 -7.93
CA ASP A 39 0.13 12.40 -7.68
C ASP A 39 -0.79 12.35 -8.90
N ASN A 40 -0.42 11.61 -9.94
CA ASN A 40 -1.20 11.53 -11.19
C ASN A 40 -2.47 10.68 -11.09
N ILE A 41 -3.04 10.56 -9.91
CA ILE A 41 -4.25 9.77 -9.66
C ILE A 41 -5.31 10.57 -8.90
N GLN A 42 -5.35 11.89 -9.13
CA GLN A 42 -6.30 12.75 -8.43
C GLN A 42 -7.77 12.37 -8.72
N HIS A 43 -8.04 11.86 -9.90
CA HIS A 43 -9.39 11.39 -10.24
C HIS A 43 -9.82 10.17 -9.38
N ILE A 44 -8.88 9.30 -9.02
CA ILE A 44 -9.16 8.17 -8.11
C ILE A 44 -9.40 8.70 -6.70
N ILE A 45 -8.57 9.65 -6.25
CA ILE A 45 -8.73 10.30 -4.95
C ILE A 45 -10.13 10.92 -4.83
N LYS A 46 -10.53 11.68 -5.84
CA LYS A 46 -11.85 12.32 -5.86
C LYS A 46 -12.99 11.30 -5.83
N GLN A 47 -12.82 10.19 -6.55
CA GLN A 47 -13.83 9.13 -6.56
C GLN A 47 -14.03 8.54 -5.16
N ILE A 48 -12.96 8.36 -4.41
CA ILE A 48 -13.04 7.86 -3.03
C ILE A 48 -13.69 8.90 -2.12
N GLU A 49 -13.31 10.16 -2.27
CA GLU A 49 -13.89 11.25 -1.49
C GLU A 49 -15.40 11.39 -1.74
N GLN A 50 -15.83 11.20 -2.99
CA GLN A 50 -17.25 11.25 -3.34
C GLN A 50 -18.06 10.12 -2.70
N ALA A 51 -17.39 9.06 -2.25
CA ALA A 51 -18.02 7.96 -1.53
C ALA A 51 -18.02 8.20 -0.01
N ASP A 52 -17.84 9.44 0.43
CA ASP A 52 -17.81 9.86 1.84
C ASP A 52 -16.70 9.20 2.64
N LYS A 53 -15.55 8.99 2.01
CA LYS A 53 -14.39 8.41 2.67
C LYS A 53 -13.26 9.43 2.70
N GLU A 54 -12.55 9.43 3.82
CA GLU A 54 -11.34 10.22 3.95
C GLU A 54 -10.20 9.49 3.24
N VAL A 55 -9.40 10.21 2.46
CA VAL A 55 -8.31 9.60 1.71
C VAL A 55 -7.02 10.39 1.87
N VAL A 56 -5.92 9.69 2.06
CA VAL A 56 -4.58 10.28 2.11
C VAL A 56 -3.71 9.57 1.08
N LEU A 57 -3.04 10.35 0.25
CA LEU A 57 -2.11 9.82 -0.75
C LEU A 57 -0.69 9.86 -0.20
N PHE A 58 -0.01 8.72 -0.24
CA PHE A 58 1.42 8.62 0.08
C PHE A 58 2.18 8.41 -1.23
N THR A 59 3.17 9.26 -1.47
CA THR A 59 3.98 9.20 -2.70
C THR A 59 5.43 8.88 -2.37
N LEU A 60 6.20 8.52 -3.39
CA LEU A 60 7.62 8.23 -3.22
C LEU A 60 8.36 9.48 -2.73
N PRO A 61 9.05 9.42 -1.59
CA PRO A 61 9.79 10.58 -1.08
C PRO A 61 11.02 10.89 -1.92
N ASP A 62 11.53 12.11 -1.78
CA ASP A 62 12.77 12.52 -2.41
C ASP A 62 13.93 11.66 -1.90
N LYS A 63 14.98 11.52 -2.72
CA LYS A 63 16.15 10.71 -2.38
C LYS A 63 16.78 11.11 -1.04
N LYS A 64 16.77 12.38 -0.70
CA LYS A 64 17.34 12.87 0.58
C LYS A 64 16.61 12.32 1.80
N HIS A 65 15.39 11.83 1.63
CA HIS A 65 14.58 11.23 2.69
C HIS A 65 14.60 9.72 2.68
N ILE A 66 15.46 9.13 1.84
CA ILE A 66 15.59 7.68 1.71
C ILE A 66 17.00 7.27 2.14
N ASN A 67 17.09 6.23 2.96
CA ASN A 67 18.38 5.67 3.35
C ASN A 67 19.03 5.00 2.14
N TRP A 68 20.22 5.49 1.74
CA TRP A 68 20.86 4.99 0.52
C TRP A 68 21.31 3.52 0.64
N LEU A 69 21.56 3.06 1.86
CA LEU A 69 22.04 1.69 2.10
C LEU A 69 20.90 0.68 2.05
N THR A 70 19.79 0.97 2.72
CA THR A 70 18.67 0.03 2.82
C THR A 70 17.56 0.30 1.83
N GLU A 71 17.51 1.50 1.25
CA GLU A 71 16.42 2.01 0.41
C GLU A 71 15.14 2.27 1.22
N ARG A 72 15.20 2.17 2.53
CA ARG A 72 14.07 2.44 3.42
C ARG A 72 13.92 3.95 3.62
N PRO A 73 12.71 4.47 3.72
CA PRO A 73 12.52 5.87 4.09
C PRO A 73 13.19 6.18 5.43
N LYS A 74 13.76 7.36 5.56
CA LYS A 74 14.39 7.79 6.81
C LYS A 74 13.35 7.94 7.91
N ALA A 75 13.81 8.01 9.16
CA ALA A 75 12.94 8.04 10.34
C ALA A 75 11.85 9.10 10.26
N GLU A 76 12.18 10.30 9.78
CA GLU A 76 11.21 11.39 9.65
C GLU A 76 10.05 11.03 8.71
N GLU A 77 10.35 10.38 7.59
CA GLU A 77 9.32 9.93 6.66
C GLU A 77 8.52 8.77 7.24
N ARG A 78 9.18 7.85 7.95
CA ARG A 78 8.48 6.73 8.59
C ARG A 78 7.49 7.21 9.64
N GLU A 79 7.81 8.29 10.36
CA GLU A 79 6.89 8.87 11.33
C GLU A 79 5.59 9.29 10.67
N LEU A 80 5.66 9.84 9.46
CA LEU A 80 4.47 10.23 8.72
C LEU A 80 3.64 9.01 8.30
N LEU A 81 4.31 7.91 7.94
CA LEU A 81 3.65 6.68 7.52
C LEU A 81 2.89 6.02 8.66
N VAL A 82 3.42 6.11 9.90
CA VAL A 82 2.83 5.45 11.06
C VAL A 82 2.00 6.38 11.93
N ALA A 83 1.87 7.66 11.54
CA ALA A 83 1.23 8.69 12.36
C ALA A 83 -0.24 8.41 12.62
N ARG A 84 -0.92 7.73 11.72
CA ARG A 84 -2.33 7.38 11.91
C ARG A 84 -2.59 6.01 11.30
N ARG A 85 -3.72 5.41 11.73
CA ARG A 85 -4.17 4.14 11.22
C ARG A 85 -5.32 4.35 10.26
N PHE A 86 -5.32 3.60 9.17
CA PHE A 86 -6.38 3.64 8.15
C PHE A 86 -7.17 2.35 8.17
N ASP A 87 -8.40 2.41 7.69
CA ASP A 87 -9.18 1.19 7.53
C ASP A 87 -8.59 0.32 6.43
N VAL A 88 -8.20 0.94 5.32
CA VAL A 88 -7.66 0.23 4.15
C VAL A 88 -6.47 0.97 3.58
N LEU A 89 -5.43 0.23 3.21
CA LEU A 89 -4.36 0.70 2.33
C LEU A 89 -4.57 0.08 0.95
N ILE A 90 -4.70 0.92 -0.05
CA ILE A 90 -4.76 0.51 -1.45
C ILE A 90 -3.45 0.91 -2.11
N ASP A 91 -2.66 -0.07 -2.47
CA ASP A 91 -1.36 0.13 -3.12
C ASP A 91 -1.54 -0.01 -4.62
N LEU A 92 -1.47 1.11 -5.33
CA LEU A 92 -1.65 1.15 -6.78
C LEU A 92 -0.33 1.14 -7.54
N THR A 93 0.78 0.93 -6.83
CA THR A 93 2.11 0.91 -7.44
C THR A 93 2.22 -0.22 -8.45
N GLN A 94 2.62 0.11 -9.68
CA GLN A 94 2.68 -0.86 -10.77
C GLN A 94 3.99 -1.64 -10.77
N THR A 95 5.12 -0.92 -10.60
CA THR A 95 6.46 -1.53 -10.55
C THR A 95 7.15 -1.00 -9.30
N PRO A 96 6.87 -1.59 -8.14
CA PRO A 96 7.35 -1.03 -6.88
C PRO A 96 8.84 -1.21 -6.69
N SER A 97 9.51 -0.11 -6.31
CA SER A 97 10.87 -0.14 -5.83
C SER A 97 10.91 -0.74 -4.43
N ARG A 98 12.09 -1.03 -3.92
CA ARG A 98 12.25 -1.49 -2.55
C ARG A 98 11.68 -0.46 -1.56
N THR A 99 11.87 0.83 -1.84
CA THR A 99 11.35 1.91 -1.01
C THR A 99 9.82 1.86 -0.92
N MET A 100 9.14 1.68 -2.06
CA MET A 100 7.68 1.60 -2.07
C MET A 100 7.19 0.37 -1.31
N GLN A 101 7.91 -0.74 -1.38
CA GLN A 101 7.57 -1.94 -0.63
C GLN A 101 7.69 -1.70 0.87
N TYR A 102 8.72 -1.01 1.32
CA TYR A 102 8.86 -0.61 2.73
C TYR A 102 7.70 0.28 3.17
N MET A 103 7.30 1.22 2.33
CA MET A 103 6.19 2.12 2.65
C MET A 103 4.88 1.32 2.83
N ALA A 104 4.63 0.36 1.95
CA ALA A 104 3.44 -0.49 2.06
C ALA A 104 3.45 -1.29 3.38
N MET A 105 4.62 -1.71 3.83
CA MET A 105 4.74 -2.41 5.12
C MET A 105 4.56 -1.47 6.31
N ASP A 106 5.10 -0.24 6.22
CA ASP A 106 5.11 0.69 7.34
C ASP A 106 3.79 1.42 7.56
N ILE A 107 3.04 1.71 6.50
CA ILE A 107 1.72 2.36 6.63
C ILE A 107 0.81 1.46 7.46
N ARG A 108 0.16 2.06 8.48
CA ARG A 108 -0.73 1.32 9.37
C ARG A 108 -2.13 1.28 8.80
N ALA A 109 -2.62 0.10 8.53
CA ALA A 109 -3.98 -0.11 8.03
C ALA A 109 -4.51 -1.45 8.51
N ASP A 110 -5.83 -1.51 8.71
CA ASP A 110 -6.47 -2.75 9.13
C ASP A 110 -6.45 -3.79 8.01
N PHE A 111 -6.46 -3.35 6.77
CA PHE A 111 -6.42 -4.22 5.60
C PHE A 111 -5.58 -3.57 4.50
N LYS A 112 -4.67 -4.34 3.91
CA LYS A 112 -3.78 -3.86 2.85
C LYS A 112 -3.98 -4.68 1.59
N VAL A 113 -4.16 -4.01 0.47
CA VAL A 113 -4.39 -4.66 -0.82
C VAL A 113 -3.58 -3.98 -1.91
N GLY A 114 -3.07 -4.77 -2.84
CA GLY A 114 -2.32 -4.26 -3.98
C GLY A 114 -2.02 -5.37 -4.97
N ARG A 115 -1.16 -5.09 -5.94
CA ARG A 115 -0.69 -6.10 -6.88
C ARG A 115 0.28 -7.04 -6.17
N PHE A 116 0.31 -8.30 -6.60
CA PHE A 116 1.26 -9.25 -6.03
C PHE A 116 2.68 -8.82 -6.36
N ILE A 117 3.51 -8.72 -5.33
CA ILE A 117 4.95 -8.43 -5.45
C ILE A 117 5.70 -9.59 -4.82
N ARG A 118 5.40 -9.85 -3.57
CA ARG A 118 5.89 -10.99 -2.81
C ARG A 118 5.06 -11.12 -1.54
N GLU A 119 5.12 -12.30 -0.94
CA GLU A 119 4.36 -12.57 0.29
C GLU A 119 4.76 -11.63 1.43
N GLY A 120 3.79 -11.27 2.24
CA GLY A 120 4.00 -10.50 3.46
C GLY A 120 3.86 -9.00 3.32
N ILE A 121 3.68 -8.49 2.09
CA ILE A 121 3.50 -7.04 1.90
C ILE A 121 2.03 -6.65 2.03
N HIS A 122 1.15 -7.39 1.38
CA HIS A 122 -0.29 -7.10 1.37
C HIS A 122 -1.09 -8.25 1.95
N ASP A 123 -2.27 -7.93 2.50
CA ASP A 123 -3.19 -8.94 3.01
C ASP A 123 -3.96 -9.62 1.88
N MET A 124 -4.24 -8.86 0.81
CA MET A 124 -4.87 -9.38 -0.39
C MET A 124 -4.10 -8.85 -1.60
N THR A 125 -3.91 -9.70 -2.60
CA THR A 125 -3.21 -9.30 -3.82
C THR A 125 -4.08 -9.57 -5.04
N ILE A 126 -3.97 -8.67 -6.02
CA ILE A 126 -4.64 -8.80 -7.31
C ILE A 126 -3.56 -9.11 -8.33
N ASP A 127 -3.73 -10.20 -9.05
CA ASP A 127 -2.77 -10.60 -10.08
C ASP A 127 -3.12 -9.89 -11.38
N THR A 128 -2.34 -8.86 -11.72
CA THR A 128 -2.52 -8.09 -12.95
C THR A 128 -1.18 -7.97 -13.67
N VAL A 129 -1.23 -7.65 -14.96
CA VAL A 129 0.00 -7.39 -15.71
C VAL A 129 0.51 -5.97 -15.40
N SER A 130 1.83 -5.79 -15.51
CA SER A 130 2.48 -4.53 -15.14
C SER A 130 2.04 -3.33 -15.99
N GLN A 131 1.52 -3.56 -17.18
CA GLN A 131 1.07 -2.50 -18.08
C GLN A 131 -0.31 -1.96 -17.72
N GLU A 132 -1.01 -2.60 -16.79
CA GLU A 132 -2.33 -2.13 -16.41
C GLU A 132 -2.24 -0.78 -15.70
N THR A 133 -3.22 0.08 -15.99
CA THR A 133 -3.27 1.42 -15.41
C THR A 133 -3.64 1.34 -13.93
N PRO A 134 -3.32 2.37 -13.13
CA PRO A 134 -3.79 2.42 -11.75
C PRO A 134 -5.31 2.43 -11.66
N ASP A 135 -6.00 3.00 -12.64
CA ASP A 135 -7.46 3.01 -12.71
C ASP A 135 -8.00 1.59 -12.80
N PHE A 136 -7.44 0.78 -13.69
CA PHE A 136 -7.86 -0.62 -13.84
C PHE A 136 -7.63 -1.39 -12.56
N LEU A 137 -6.45 -1.25 -11.96
CA LEU A 137 -6.12 -1.91 -10.71
C LEU A 137 -7.07 -1.49 -9.58
N PHE A 138 -7.35 -0.20 -9.49
CA PHE A 138 -8.29 0.32 -8.48
C PHE A 138 -9.67 -0.29 -8.64
N GLU A 139 -10.19 -0.33 -9.87
CA GLU A 139 -11.49 -0.93 -10.16
C GLU A 139 -11.52 -2.41 -9.76
N GLN A 140 -10.46 -3.15 -10.07
CA GLN A 140 -10.37 -4.56 -9.72
C GLN A 140 -10.34 -4.75 -8.21
N ILE A 141 -9.59 -3.91 -7.51
CA ILE A 141 -9.49 -3.96 -6.04
C ILE A 141 -10.87 -3.77 -5.41
N ILE A 142 -11.57 -2.72 -5.81
CA ILE A 142 -12.90 -2.43 -5.27
C ILE A 142 -13.88 -3.56 -5.57
N LYS A 143 -13.84 -4.07 -6.79
CA LYS A 143 -14.69 -5.19 -7.20
C LYS A 143 -14.47 -6.42 -6.30
N TYR A 144 -13.21 -6.78 -6.07
CA TYR A 144 -12.90 -7.96 -5.26
C TYR A 144 -13.19 -7.75 -3.78
N ILE A 145 -12.96 -6.56 -3.26
CA ILE A 145 -13.33 -6.26 -1.87
C ILE A 145 -14.84 -6.45 -1.69
N LYS A 146 -15.63 -5.90 -2.60
CA LYS A 146 -17.09 -6.03 -2.53
C LYS A 146 -17.56 -7.49 -2.70
N MET A 147 -16.88 -8.23 -3.57
CA MET A 147 -17.23 -9.62 -3.85
C MET A 147 -16.94 -10.54 -2.66
N PHE A 148 -15.77 -10.40 -2.05
CA PHE A 148 -15.31 -11.33 -1.02
C PHE A 148 -15.68 -10.93 0.40
N SER A 149 -16.14 -9.71 0.60
CA SER A 149 -16.58 -9.25 1.93
C SER A 149 -18.05 -9.52 2.21
N GLN A 150 -18.79 -10.01 1.24
CA GLN A 150 -20.22 -10.29 1.40
C GLN A 150 -20.44 -11.54 2.22
N LYS A 151 -21.08 -11.38 3.35
CA LYS A 151 -21.46 -12.49 4.24
C LYS A 151 -22.77 -12.18 4.90
#